data_88758b9e495f88177df2bfa29472fa4d
#
_entry.id   88758b9e495f88177df2bfa29472fa4d
#
_cell.length_a   1.000
_cell.length_b   1.000
_cell.length_c   1.000
_cell.angle_alpha   90.00
_cell.angle_beta   90.00
_cell.angle_gamma   90.00
#
_symmetry.space_group_name_H-M   'P 1'
#
loop_
_entity.id
_entity.type
_entity.pdbx_description
1 polymer ?
#
loop_
_entity_poly.entity_id
_entity_poly.type
_entity_poly.pdbx_seq_one_letter_code
_entity_poly.pdbx_strand_id
1 'polypeptide(L)'
;MNLKKLTNENKPAILRTILIFTLIFLAAALRLAPHPWNFTPVGAIALFSGAMVRDRRLAFCFPLIVMLATDAIIGFNKLSPLVYASFLLSVLIGRVVVGGRFSLPAQAGASQQANRDSDSERSTRLKARTLPRIAAATFLGSLQFFLITNFGVWAFLGSYPRTGTGLAACYLAGIPFFWNTLAGDAVYASLLFGAFFLAERFAPRSRPCAAPNL
;
A
#
# COMPACT_ATOMS: atom_id res chain seq x y z
N MET A 1 33.52 -12.87 -16.64
CA MET A 1 32.30 -12.69 -15.85
C MET A 1 31.14 -12.42 -16.81
N ASN A 2 30.17 -13.33 -16.92
CA ASN A 2 29.23 -13.37 -18.05
C ASN A 2 28.00 -12.49 -17.75
N LEU A 3 27.92 -11.29 -18.37
CA LEU A 3 26.83 -10.32 -18.18
C LEU A 3 25.42 -10.91 -18.41
N LYS A 4 25.28 -11.88 -19.34
CA LYS A 4 24.01 -12.59 -19.58
C LYS A 4 23.53 -13.41 -18.37
N LYS A 5 24.43 -13.87 -17.50
CA LYS A 5 24.07 -14.65 -16.29
C LYS A 5 23.50 -13.74 -15.21
N LEU A 6 24.11 -12.55 -15.02
CA LEU A 6 23.66 -11.54 -14.05
C LEU A 6 22.28 -10.96 -14.38
N THR A 7 21.98 -10.76 -15.68
CA THR A 7 20.66 -10.27 -16.10
C THR A 7 19.55 -11.31 -15.90
N ASN A 8 19.86 -12.61 -15.98
CA ASN A 8 18.86 -13.67 -15.84
C ASN A 8 18.50 -13.93 -14.35
N GLU A 9 19.46 -13.77 -13.45
CA GLU A 9 19.22 -13.95 -12.01
C GLU A 9 18.35 -12.84 -11.40
N ASN A 10 18.43 -11.60 -11.94
CA ASN A 10 17.68 -10.45 -11.46
C ASN A 10 16.30 -10.26 -12.12
N LYS A 11 15.99 -11.02 -13.17
CA LYS A 11 14.69 -10.91 -13.88
C LYS A 11 13.46 -10.93 -12.95
N PRO A 12 13.32 -11.87 -11.99
CA PRO A 12 12.14 -11.91 -11.14
C PRO A 12 12.03 -10.68 -10.21
N ALA A 13 13.14 -10.14 -9.75
CA ALA A 13 13.14 -8.93 -8.92
C ALA A 13 12.74 -7.70 -9.73
N ILE A 14 13.22 -7.58 -10.97
CA ILE A 14 12.87 -6.48 -11.88
C ILE A 14 11.40 -6.54 -12.25
N LEU A 15 10.86 -7.71 -12.62
CA LEU A 15 9.45 -7.89 -12.95
C LEU A 15 8.54 -7.52 -11.79
N ARG A 16 8.91 -7.92 -10.57
CA ARG A 16 8.18 -7.55 -9.36
C ARG A 16 8.17 -6.05 -9.14
N THR A 17 9.32 -5.40 -9.31
CA THR A 17 9.43 -3.95 -9.17
C THR A 17 8.55 -3.25 -10.20
N ILE A 18 8.61 -3.65 -11.47
CA ILE A 18 7.76 -3.12 -12.54
C ILE A 18 6.29 -3.30 -12.19
N LEU A 19 5.88 -4.47 -11.72
CA LEU A 19 4.50 -4.75 -11.32
C LEU A 19 4.02 -3.78 -10.22
N ILE A 20 4.83 -3.58 -9.16
CA ILE A 20 4.49 -2.65 -8.07
C ILE A 20 4.27 -1.24 -8.63
N PHE A 21 5.19 -0.75 -9.46
CA PHE A 21 5.08 0.58 -10.05
C PHE A 21 3.87 0.71 -10.98
N THR A 22 3.61 -0.30 -11.80
CA THR A 22 2.45 -0.32 -12.70
C THR A 22 1.14 -0.27 -11.92
N LEU A 23 1.01 -1.04 -10.83
CA LEU A 23 -0.18 -1.04 -9.98
C LEU A 23 -0.38 0.31 -9.29
N ILE A 24 0.69 0.93 -8.80
CA ILE A 24 0.63 2.27 -8.19
C ILE A 24 0.21 3.31 -9.22
N PHE A 25 0.79 3.28 -10.42
CA PHE A 25 0.47 4.21 -11.50
C PHE A 25 -0.99 4.08 -11.95
N LEU A 26 -1.46 2.84 -12.15
CA LEU A 26 -2.86 2.58 -12.52
C LEU A 26 -3.84 3.09 -11.45
N ALA A 27 -3.54 2.83 -10.18
CA ALA A 27 -4.36 3.33 -9.08
C ALA A 27 -4.32 4.87 -8.99
N ALA A 28 -3.18 5.50 -9.27
CA ALA A 28 -3.07 6.96 -9.33
C ALA A 28 -3.94 7.56 -10.45
N ALA A 29 -3.98 6.90 -11.62
CA ALA A 29 -4.85 7.33 -12.73
C ALA A 29 -6.34 7.25 -12.35
N LEU A 30 -6.74 6.24 -11.56
CA LEU A 30 -8.11 6.11 -11.08
C LEU A 30 -8.54 7.24 -10.12
N ARG A 31 -7.61 7.97 -9.51
CA ARG A 31 -7.93 9.15 -8.69
C ARG A 31 -8.53 10.28 -9.51
N LEU A 32 -8.19 10.40 -10.80
CA LEU A 32 -8.70 11.42 -11.69
C LEU A 32 -10.05 11.05 -12.30
N ALA A 33 -10.48 9.80 -12.16
CA ALA A 33 -11.79 9.34 -12.61
C ALA A 33 -12.90 9.88 -11.69
N PRO A 34 -14.14 10.09 -12.19
CA PRO A 34 -15.28 10.43 -11.36
C PRO A 34 -15.52 9.34 -10.30
N HIS A 35 -15.57 9.75 -9.06
CA HIS A 35 -15.80 8.83 -7.92
C HIS A 35 -16.58 9.54 -6.80
N PRO A 36 -17.27 8.79 -5.90
CA PRO A 36 -17.90 9.37 -4.72
C PRO A 36 -16.91 10.13 -3.82
N TRP A 37 -17.41 11.10 -3.07
CA TRP A 37 -16.58 11.89 -2.15
C TRP A 37 -15.77 11.00 -1.20
N ASN A 38 -14.47 11.24 -1.12
CA ASN A 38 -13.51 10.47 -0.32
C ASN A 38 -13.35 8.98 -0.70
N PHE A 39 -13.93 8.51 -1.80
CA PHE A 39 -13.70 7.16 -2.33
C PHE A 39 -12.51 7.18 -3.28
N THR A 40 -11.29 7.28 -2.76
CA THR A 40 -10.07 7.47 -3.53
C THR A 40 -9.05 6.36 -3.31
N PRO A 41 -8.18 6.04 -4.27
CA PRO A 41 -7.18 4.98 -4.12
C PRO A 41 -5.95 5.37 -3.29
N VAL A 42 -5.83 6.64 -2.84
CA VAL A 42 -4.57 7.17 -2.29
C VAL A 42 -4.18 6.52 -0.98
N GLY A 43 -5.15 6.27 -0.07
CA GLY A 43 -4.90 5.55 1.17
C GLY A 43 -4.37 4.13 0.92
N ALA A 44 -5.00 3.42 -0.01
CA ALA A 44 -4.55 2.10 -0.42
C ALA A 44 -3.17 2.11 -1.11
N ILE A 45 -2.88 3.12 -1.96
CA ILE A 45 -1.54 3.31 -2.55
C ILE A 45 -0.50 3.53 -1.44
N ALA A 46 -0.79 4.36 -0.46
CA ALA A 46 0.10 4.65 0.66
C ALA A 46 0.41 3.38 1.48
N LEU A 47 -0.63 2.62 1.85
CA LEU A 47 -0.48 1.33 2.54
C LEU A 47 0.31 0.32 1.71
N PHE A 48 -0.02 0.18 0.42
CA PHE A 48 0.63 -0.77 -0.48
C PHE A 48 2.11 -0.41 -0.71
N SER A 49 2.43 0.87 -0.96
CA SER A 49 3.80 1.32 -1.12
C SER A 49 4.64 1.08 0.14
N GLY A 50 4.09 1.37 1.32
CA GLY A 50 4.73 1.10 2.60
C GLY A 50 5.02 -0.38 2.82
N ALA A 51 4.07 -1.26 2.44
CA ALA A 51 4.19 -2.70 2.61
C ALA A 51 5.12 -3.37 1.59
N MET A 52 5.09 -2.95 0.32
CA MET A 52 5.71 -3.66 -0.81
C MET A 52 7.00 -3.03 -1.31
N VAL A 53 7.17 -1.70 -1.19
CA VAL A 53 8.36 -1.02 -1.66
C VAL A 53 9.48 -1.16 -0.65
N ARG A 54 10.58 -1.82 -1.06
CA ARG A 54 11.73 -2.10 -0.17
C ARG A 54 12.46 -0.83 0.26
N ASP A 55 12.72 0.04 -0.71
CA ASP A 55 13.38 1.31 -0.44
C ASP A 55 12.43 2.23 0.34
N ARG A 56 12.88 2.66 1.53
CA ARG A 56 12.09 3.51 2.41
C ARG A 56 11.77 4.86 1.78
N ARG A 57 12.74 5.46 1.09
CA ARG A 57 12.57 6.78 0.47
C ARG A 57 11.53 6.72 -0.64
N LEU A 58 11.64 5.72 -1.51
CA LEU A 58 10.68 5.50 -2.59
C LEU A 58 9.27 5.22 -2.05
N ALA A 59 9.14 4.40 -1.00
CA ALA A 59 7.84 4.10 -0.40
C ALA A 59 7.09 5.37 0.06
N PHE A 60 7.80 6.35 0.63
CA PHE A 60 7.23 7.63 1.05
C PHE A 60 7.03 8.61 -0.11
N CYS A 61 7.91 8.59 -1.12
CA CYS A 61 7.79 9.48 -2.27
C CYS A 61 6.55 9.19 -3.13
N PHE A 62 6.14 7.91 -3.29
CA PHE A 62 5.03 7.54 -4.18
C PHE A 62 3.72 8.25 -3.87
N PRO A 63 3.14 8.13 -2.67
CA PRO A 63 1.87 8.80 -2.39
C PRO A 63 2.00 10.33 -2.48
N LEU A 64 3.16 10.90 -2.14
CA LEU A 64 3.39 12.33 -2.28
C LEU A 64 3.41 12.77 -3.75
N ILE A 65 4.10 12.04 -4.62
CA ILE A 65 4.14 12.35 -6.06
C ILE A 65 2.73 12.24 -6.65
N VAL A 66 1.98 11.17 -6.29
CA VAL A 66 0.60 10.99 -6.74
C VAL A 66 -0.27 12.16 -6.28
N MET A 67 -0.18 12.56 -5.01
CA MET A 67 -0.94 13.67 -4.46
C MET A 67 -0.59 14.98 -5.14
N LEU A 68 0.69 15.33 -5.22
CA LEU A 68 1.15 16.58 -5.84
C LEU A 68 0.74 16.65 -7.31
N ALA A 69 0.94 15.58 -8.08
CA ALA A 69 0.59 15.54 -9.50
C ALA A 69 -0.93 15.69 -9.73
N THR A 70 -1.74 15.00 -8.92
CA THR A 70 -3.20 15.07 -9.07
C THR A 70 -3.78 16.36 -8.51
N ASP A 71 -3.24 16.89 -7.39
CA ASP A 71 -3.70 18.18 -6.83
C ASP A 71 -3.25 19.38 -7.69
N ALA A 72 -2.20 19.25 -8.48
CA ALA A 72 -1.85 20.23 -9.52
C ALA A 72 -2.93 20.35 -10.61
N ILE A 73 -3.70 19.28 -10.83
CA ILE A 73 -4.81 19.25 -11.82
C ILE A 73 -6.14 19.62 -11.13
N ILE A 74 -6.42 19.05 -9.97
CA ILE A 74 -7.70 19.20 -9.24
C ILE A 74 -7.74 20.54 -8.47
N GLY A 75 -6.59 21.03 -8.02
CA GLY A 75 -6.43 22.21 -7.18
C GLY A 75 -5.98 21.88 -5.76
N PHE A 76 -5.15 22.77 -5.20
CA PHE A 76 -4.70 22.69 -3.82
C PHE A 76 -5.71 23.33 -2.87
N ASN A 77 -5.84 22.80 -1.67
CA ASN A 77 -6.67 23.36 -0.62
C ASN A 77 -5.86 23.59 0.68
N LYS A 78 -6.45 24.33 1.64
CA LYS A 78 -5.78 24.67 2.89
C LYS A 78 -5.40 23.46 3.76
N LEU A 79 -6.07 22.31 3.55
CA LEU A 79 -5.81 21.08 4.28
C LEU A 79 -4.82 20.15 3.56
N SER A 80 -4.39 20.47 2.32
CA SER A 80 -3.48 19.60 1.55
C SER A 80 -2.26 19.16 2.34
N PRO A 81 -1.55 20.02 3.11
CA PRO A 81 -0.39 19.58 3.89
C PRO A 81 -0.74 18.53 4.96
N LEU A 82 -1.90 18.69 5.62
CA LEU A 82 -2.36 17.76 6.63
C LEU A 82 -2.80 16.43 6.04
N VAL A 83 -3.45 16.47 4.89
CA VAL A 83 -3.83 15.29 4.09
C VAL A 83 -2.57 14.52 3.65
N TYR A 84 -1.54 15.22 3.18
CA TYR A 84 -0.27 14.58 2.80
C TYR A 84 0.42 13.92 3.99
N ALA A 85 0.47 14.61 5.14
CA ALA A 85 1.00 14.04 6.38
C ALA A 85 0.24 12.77 6.80
N SER A 86 -1.09 12.75 6.66
CA SER A 86 -1.92 11.58 6.93
C SER A 86 -1.58 10.40 6.01
N PHE A 87 -1.32 10.63 4.73
CA PHE A 87 -0.92 9.55 3.81
C PHE A 87 0.50 9.04 4.11
N LEU A 88 1.42 9.90 4.54
CA LEU A 88 2.74 9.45 5.00
C LEU A 88 2.64 8.54 6.23
N LEU A 89 1.70 8.85 7.13
CA LEU A 89 1.42 7.96 8.26
C LEU A 89 0.81 6.63 7.80
N SER A 90 -0.06 6.64 6.78
CA SER A 90 -0.56 5.40 6.17
C SER A 90 0.56 4.55 5.55
N VAL A 91 1.58 5.15 4.93
CA VAL A 91 2.79 4.43 4.48
C VAL A 91 3.48 3.74 5.65
N LEU A 92 3.63 4.44 6.78
CA LEU A 92 4.25 3.87 7.98
C LEU A 92 3.42 2.70 8.53
N ILE A 93 2.09 2.83 8.60
CA ILE A 93 1.18 1.75 9.01
C ILE A 93 1.35 0.54 8.09
N GLY A 94 1.33 0.74 6.77
CA GLY A 94 1.57 -0.33 5.80
C GLY A 94 2.90 -1.04 6.02
N ARG A 95 3.96 -0.27 6.27
CA ARG A 95 5.31 -0.80 6.50
C ARG A 95 5.44 -1.61 7.79
N VAL A 96 4.83 -1.13 8.88
CA VAL A 96 4.95 -1.77 10.21
C VAL A 96 4.00 -2.97 10.33
N VAL A 97 2.75 -2.80 9.92
CA VAL A 97 1.70 -3.82 10.13
C VAL A 97 1.78 -4.93 9.10
N VAL A 98 2.05 -4.59 7.83
CA VAL A 98 2.07 -5.54 6.72
C VAL A 98 3.49 -5.91 6.30
N GLY A 99 4.35 -4.90 6.09
CA GLY A 99 5.67 -5.06 5.46
C GLY A 99 6.71 -5.79 6.30
N GLY A 100 6.62 -5.78 7.63
CA GLY A 100 7.60 -6.37 8.55
C GLY A 100 7.82 -7.90 8.41
N ARG A 101 7.04 -8.59 7.57
CA ARG A 101 7.18 -10.03 7.27
C ARG A 101 7.12 -10.37 5.78
N PHE A 102 7.01 -9.37 4.91
CA PHE A 102 7.11 -9.55 3.47
C PHE A 102 8.58 -9.50 2.98
N SER A 103 9.54 -9.62 3.91
CA SER A 103 10.89 -10.00 3.54
C SER A 103 10.78 -11.37 2.88
N LEU A 104 10.90 -11.38 1.55
CA LEU A 104 11.17 -12.61 0.82
C LEU A 104 12.29 -13.35 1.52
N PRO A 105 12.27 -14.68 1.58
CA PRO A 105 13.47 -15.42 1.89
C PRO A 105 14.53 -14.96 0.88
N ALA A 106 15.40 -14.01 1.32
CA ALA A 106 16.67 -13.82 0.69
C ALA A 106 17.32 -15.18 0.76
N GLN A 107 17.47 -15.83 -0.42
CA GLN A 107 18.32 -16.96 -0.65
C GLN A 107 18.80 -17.65 0.66
N ALA A 108 17.94 -18.45 1.27
CA ALA A 108 18.41 -19.50 2.15
C ALA A 108 19.13 -20.46 1.24
N GLY A 109 20.44 -20.35 1.23
CA GLY A 109 21.31 -21.21 0.47
C GLY A 109 20.97 -22.67 0.72
N ALA A 110 20.97 -23.40 -0.35
CA ALA A 110 21.20 -24.82 -0.49
C ALA A 110 21.05 -25.64 0.81
N SER A 111 19.89 -26.24 0.98
CA SER A 111 19.67 -27.61 1.45
C SER A 111 18.23 -27.75 1.88
N GLN A 112 17.37 -28.13 0.98
CA GLN A 112 16.18 -28.93 1.31
C GLN A 112 15.44 -29.31 0.03
N GLN A 113 15.80 -30.45 -0.47
CA GLN A 113 14.92 -31.38 -1.13
C GLN A 113 13.85 -31.78 -0.09
N ALA A 114 12.85 -30.97 0.10
CA ALA A 114 11.77 -31.26 1.04
C ALA A 114 10.44 -30.74 0.49
N ASN A 115 9.68 -31.69 0.01
CA ASN A 115 8.23 -31.76 0.11
C ASN A 115 7.42 -30.59 -0.49
N ARG A 116 6.97 -30.78 -1.74
CA ARG A 116 6.02 -29.88 -2.43
C ARG A 116 4.76 -29.59 -1.61
N ASP A 117 4.35 -30.52 -0.74
CA ASP A 117 3.17 -30.39 0.12
C ASP A 117 3.39 -29.37 1.25
N SER A 118 4.58 -29.33 1.83
CA SER A 118 4.93 -28.38 2.89
C SER A 118 5.06 -26.93 2.37
N ASP A 119 5.45 -26.74 1.11
CA ASP A 119 5.53 -25.41 0.49
C ASP A 119 4.14 -24.84 0.18
N SER A 120 3.19 -25.69 -0.20
CA SER A 120 1.79 -25.31 -0.41
C SER A 120 1.13 -24.89 0.91
N GLU A 121 1.28 -25.70 1.96
CA GLU A 121 0.77 -25.36 3.29
C GLU A 121 1.40 -24.09 3.86
N ARG A 122 2.71 -23.93 3.71
CA ARG A 122 3.42 -22.73 4.17
C ARG A 122 2.95 -21.47 3.45
N SER A 123 2.74 -21.56 2.13
CA SER A 123 2.18 -20.47 1.31
C SER A 123 0.77 -20.11 1.76
N THR A 124 -0.07 -21.10 2.04
CA THR A 124 -1.45 -20.90 2.52
C THR A 124 -1.47 -20.28 3.91
N ARG A 125 -0.63 -20.75 4.83
CA ARG A 125 -0.50 -20.19 6.20
C ARG A 125 0.04 -18.76 6.19
N LEU A 126 0.98 -18.41 5.30
CA LEU A 126 1.49 -17.04 5.13
C LEU A 126 0.38 -16.12 4.63
N LYS A 127 -0.40 -16.54 3.63
CA LYS A 127 -1.55 -15.77 3.12
C LYS A 127 -2.62 -15.58 4.20
N ALA A 128 -2.97 -16.63 4.93
CA ALA A 128 -3.95 -16.57 6.01
C ALA A 128 -3.57 -15.57 7.11
N ARG A 129 -2.27 -15.37 7.37
CA ARG A 129 -1.78 -14.39 8.35
C ARG A 129 -1.61 -12.98 7.78
N THR A 130 -1.52 -12.82 6.47
CA THR A 130 -1.31 -11.52 5.81
C THR A 130 -2.61 -10.79 5.57
N LEU A 131 -3.69 -11.49 5.19
CA LEU A 131 -5.00 -10.87 4.94
C LEU A 131 -5.56 -10.08 6.14
N PRO A 132 -5.63 -10.62 7.37
CA PRO A 132 -6.14 -9.85 8.50
C PRO A 132 -5.27 -8.63 8.84
N ARG A 133 -3.98 -8.67 8.53
CA ARG A 133 -3.08 -7.52 8.71
C ARG A 133 -3.34 -6.43 7.69
N ILE A 134 -3.57 -6.81 6.42
CA ILE A 134 -3.97 -5.85 5.39
C ILE A 134 -5.28 -5.19 5.81
N ALA A 135 -6.27 -5.97 6.24
CA ALA A 135 -7.55 -5.43 6.71
C ALA A 135 -7.38 -4.49 7.92
N ALA A 136 -6.58 -4.89 8.91
CA ALA A 136 -6.28 -4.05 10.07
C ALA A 136 -5.52 -2.77 9.68
N ALA A 137 -4.54 -2.86 8.79
CA ALA A 137 -3.79 -1.70 8.31
C ALA A 137 -4.69 -0.75 7.50
N THR A 138 -5.60 -1.29 6.68
CA THR A 138 -6.59 -0.50 5.93
C THR A 138 -7.50 0.25 6.89
N PHE A 139 -8.08 -0.44 7.87
CA PHE A 139 -8.93 0.20 8.88
C PHE A 139 -8.19 1.28 9.67
N LEU A 140 -6.98 0.98 10.16
CA LEU A 140 -6.14 1.95 10.89
C LEU A 140 -5.76 3.15 10.01
N GLY A 141 -5.46 2.92 8.72
CA GLY A 141 -5.18 3.97 7.74
C GLY A 141 -6.36 4.90 7.54
N SER A 142 -7.56 4.35 7.30
CA SER A 142 -8.78 5.15 7.15
C SER A 142 -9.17 5.87 8.44
N LEU A 143 -9.03 5.22 9.59
CA LEU A 143 -9.36 5.81 10.89
C LEU A 143 -8.44 6.98 11.23
N GLN A 144 -7.12 6.81 11.10
CA GLN A 144 -6.18 7.90 11.38
C GLN A 144 -6.37 9.08 10.41
N PHE A 145 -6.65 8.79 9.14
CA PHE A 145 -6.96 9.81 8.14
C PHE A 145 -8.20 10.62 8.55
N PHE A 146 -9.28 9.94 8.93
CA PHE A 146 -10.51 10.55 9.42
C PHE A 146 -10.23 11.45 10.64
N LEU A 147 -9.49 10.95 11.63
CA LEU A 147 -9.18 11.70 12.83
C LEU A 147 -8.37 12.97 12.55
N ILE A 148 -7.31 12.85 11.75
CA ILE A 148 -6.40 13.96 11.48
C ILE A 148 -7.08 15.01 10.59
N THR A 149 -7.78 14.60 9.54
CA THR A 149 -8.37 15.55 8.59
C THR A 149 -9.56 16.28 9.17
N ASN A 150 -10.44 15.61 9.95
CA ASN A 150 -11.55 16.31 10.62
C ASN A 150 -11.07 17.23 11.75
N PHE A 151 -10.00 16.86 12.47
CA PHE A 151 -9.34 17.81 13.37
C PHE A 151 -8.86 19.05 12.60
N GLY A 152 -8.27 18.85 11.42
CA GLY A 152 -7.83 19.95 10.56
C GLY A 152 -8.99 20.83 10.07
N VAL A 153 -10.12 20.24 9.70
CA VAL A 153 -11.34 20.98 9.33
C VAL A 153 -11.77 21.89 10.50
N TRP A 154 -11.89 21.33 11.69
CA TRP A 154 -12.25 22.09 12.87
C TRP A 154 -11.22 23.18 13.22
N ALA A 155 -9.91 22.84 13.17
CA ALA A 155 -8.86 23.76 13.62
C ALA A 155 -8.54 24.88 12.61
N PHE A 156 -8.68 24.65 11.29
CA PHE A 156 -8.13 25.57 10.28
C PHE A 156 -9.17 26.18 9.34
N LEU A 157 -10.33 25.54 9.13
CA LEU A 157 -11.31 26.05 8.16
C LEU A 157 -12.33 27.02 8.77
N GLY A 158 -12.48 27.07 10.09
CA GLY A 158 -13.43 27.96 10.75
C GLY A 158 -14.91 27.59 10.55
N SER A 159 -15.21 26.41 10.00
CA SER A 159 -16.57 25.94 9.74
C SER A 159 -17.34 25.55 11.00
N TYR A 160 -16.64 25.36 12.12
CA TYR A 160 -17.19 24.96 13.41
C TYR A 160 -16.62 25.83 14.52
N PRO A 161 -17.41 26.12 15.59
CA PRO A 161 -16.89 26.84 16.78
C PRO A 161 -15.69 26.09 17.37
N ARG A 162 -14.69 26.84 17.87
CA ARG A 162 -13.50 26.27 18.51
C ARG A 162 -13.78 25.87 19.97
N THR A 163 -14.78 25.00 20.14
CA THR A 163 -15.22 24.45 21.43
C THR A 163 -15.24 22.91 21.32
N GLY A 164 -15.34 22.21 22.45
CA GLY A 164 -15.48 20.77 22.47
C GLY A 164 -16.75 20.29 21.73
N THR A 165 -17.84 21.03 21.84
CA THR A 165 -19.10 20.75 21.12
C THR A 165 -18.94 20.96 19.62
N GLY A 166 -18.22 22.01 19.19
CA GLY A 166 -17.90 22.23 17.77
C GLY A 166 -17.00 21.13 17.19
N LEU A 167 -16.03 20.63 17.97
CA LEU A 167 -15.21 19.50 17.58
C LEU A 167 -16.05 18.23 17.41
N ALA A 168 -16.92 17.93 18.36
CA ALA A 168 -17.83 16.78 18.28
C ALA A 168 -18.76 16.88 17.05
N ALA A 169 -19.34 18.06 16.79
CA ALA A 169 -20.17 18.29 15.62
C ALA A 169 -19.38 18.07 14.29
N CYS A 170 -18.14 18.52 14.23
CA CYS A 170 -17.26 18.30 13.06
C CYS A 170 -17.03 16.79 12.80
N TYR A 171 -16.71 16.02 13.83
CA TYR A 171 -16.51 14.57 13.69
C TYR A 171 -17.79 13.84 13.32
N LEU A 172 -18.93 14.19 13.93
CA LEU A 172 -20.23 13.61 13.59
C LEU A 172 -20.59 13.85 12.13
N ALA A 173 -20.41 15.08 11.64
CA ALA A 173 -20.62 15.42 10.24
C ALA A 173 -19.65 14.70 9.28
N GLY A 174 -18.48 14.31 9.78
CA GLY A 174 -17.45 13.57 9.04
C GLY A 174 -17.75 12.08 8.86
N ILE A 175 -18.65 11.48 9.66
CA ILE A 175 -18.91 10.01 9.64
C ILE A 175 -19.28 9.46 8.25
N PRO A 176 -20.15 10.09 7.45
CA PRO A 176 -20.47 9.60 6.12
C PRO A 176 -19.24 9.53 5.20
N PHE A 177 -18.35 10.52 5.31
CA PHE A 177 -17.10 10.54 4.53
C PHE A 177 -16.10 9.48 5.00
N PHE A 178 -16.10 9.15 6.31
CA PHE A 178 -15.30 8.04 6.85
C PHE A 178 -15.69 6.69 6.22
N TRP A 179 -16.98 6.41 6.10
CA TRP A 179 -17.44 5.18 5.47
C TRP A 179 -17.03 5.09 3.99
N ASN A 180 -17.10 6.19 3.26
CA ASN A 180 -16.64 6.25 1.87
C ASN A 180 -15.11 6.05 1.78
N THR A 181 -14.34 6.66 2.68
CA THR A 181 -12.88 6.46 2.75
C THR A 181 -12.55 5.00 3.03
N LEU A 182 -13.18 4.40 4.06
CA LEU A 182 -12.94 3.02 4.44
C LEU A 182 -13.33 2.05 3.31
N ALA A 183 -14.47 2.26 2.65
CA ALA A 183 -14.91 1.46 1.52
C ALA A 183 -13.93 1.58 0.34
N GLY A 184 -13.51 2.81 0.00
CA GLY A 184 -12.53 3.06 -1.04
C GLY A 184 -11.19 2.38 -0.74
N ASP A 185 -10.65 2.59 0.45
CA ASP A 185 -9.39 1.96 0.88
C ASP A 185 -9.50 0.42 0.88
N ALA A 186 -10.64 -0.15 1.31
CA ALA A 186 -10.84 -1.61 1.28
C ALA A 186 -10.88 -2.16 -0.15
N VAL A 187 -11.61 -1.50 -1.06
CA VAL A 187 -11.69 -1.91 -2.48
C VAL A 187 -10.32 -1.79 -3.14
N TYR A 188 -9.67 -0.63 -3.06
CA TYR A 188 -8.39 -0.42 -3.72
C TYR A 188 -7.25 -1.22 -3.09
N ALA A 189 -7.22 -1.42 -1.77
CA ALA A 189 -6.27 -2.32 -1.13
C ALA A 189 -6.47 -3.76 -1.59
N SER A 190 -7.72 -4.23 -1.69
CA SER A 190 -8.03 -5.57 -2.20
C SER A 190 -7.56 -5.75 -3.65
N LEU A 191 -7.75 -4.74 -4.49
CA LEU A 191 -7.28 -4.75 -5.88
C LEU A 191 -5.75 -4.75 -5.96
N LEU A 192 -5.06 -3.86 -5.24
CA LEU A 192 -3.61 -3.73 -5.29
C LEU A 192 -2.91 -4.98 -4.73
N PHE A 193 -3.27 -5.40 -3.52
CA PHE A 193 -2.68 -6.59 -2.90
C PHE A 193 -3.12 -7.86 -3.61
N GLY A 194 -4.39 -7.95 -4.05
CA GLY A 194 -4.93 -9.09 -4.78
C GLY A 194 -4.24 -9.27 -6.13
N ALA A 195 -4.12 -8.21 -6.93
CA ALA A 195 -3.42 -8.24 -8.22
C ALA A 195 -1.94 -8.60 -8.05
N PHE A 196 -1.29 -8.04 -7.01
CA PHE A 196 0.09 -8.37 -6.69
C PHE A 196 0.27 -9.86 -6.34
N PHE A 197 -0.56 -10.42 -5.44
CA PHE A 197 -0.49 -11.84 -5.07
C PHE A 197 -0.85 -12.77 -6.23
N LEU A 198 -1.78 -12.35 -7.09
CA LEU A 198 -2.15 -13.11 -8.27
C LEU A 198 -0.98 -13.16 -9.27
N ALA A 199 -0.37 -12.02 -9.56
CA ALA A 199 0.78 -11.95 -10.46
C ALA A 199 1.98 -12.75 -9.92
N GLU A 200 2.25 -12.72 -8.62
CA GLU A 200 3.31 -13.54 -8.01
C GLU A 200 3.03 -15.05 -8.11
N ARG A 201 1.75 -15.45 -8.13
CA ARG A 201 1.37 -16.86 -8.31
C ARG A 201 1.75 -17.39 -9.71
N PHE A 202 1.67 -16.53 -10.74
CA PHE A 202 1.99 -16.88 -12.12
C PHE A 202 3.43 -16.53 -12.51
N ALA A 203 4.19 -15.86 -11.65
CA ALA A 203 5.60 -15.57 -11.92
C ALA A 203 6.42 -16.86 -12.03
N PRO A 204 7.24 -17.02 -13.07
CA PRO A 204 8.10 -18.20 -13.21
C PRO A 204 9.07 -18.26 -12.03
N ARG A 205 8.99 -19.35 -11.27
CA ARG A 205 9.94 -19.62 -10.19
C ARG A 205 11.30 -19.91 -10.83
N SER A 206 12.32 -19.10 -10.51
CA SER A 206 13.69 -19.39 -10.89
C SER A 206 14.10 -20.76 -10.33
N ARG A 207 14.34 -21.72 -11.20
CA ARG A 207 14.92 -23.01 -10.79
C ARG A 207 16.32 -22.74 -10.24
N PRO A 208 16.68 -23.25 -9.05
CA PRO A 208 18.08 -23.25 -8.65
C PRO A 208 18.88 -23.97 -9.71
N CYS A 209 19.98 -23.36 -10.17
CA CYS A 209 20.93 -24.07 -11.01
C CYS A 209 21.40 -25.30 -10.26
N ALA A 210 21.14 -26.50 -10.80
CA ALA A 210 21.78 -27.70 -10.32
C ALA A 210 23.29 -27.45 -10.36
N ALA A 211 23.97 -27.63 -9.22
CA ALA A 211 25.42 -27.59 -9.17
C ALA A 211 25.94 -28.69 -10.17
N PRO A 212 26.95 -28.42 -11.02
CA PRO A 212 27.56 -29.45 -11.81
C PRO A 212 28.18 -30.45 -10.84
N ASN A 213 27.76 -31.71 -10.96
CA ASN A 213 28.39 -32.82 -10.28
C ASN A 213 29.86 -32.85 -10.73
N LEU A 214 30.80 -32.58 -9.82
CA LEU A 214 32.23 -32.87 -9.93
C LEU A 214 32.47 -34.27 -9.45
#